data_8e8d3611691d5590974790bd7f9cb825
#
_entry.id   8e8d3611691d5590974790bd7f9cb825
#
_cell.length_a   1.000
_cell.length_b   1.000
_cell.length_c   1.000
_cell.angle_alpha   90.00
_cell.angle_beta   90.00
_cell.angle_gamma   90.00
#
_symmetry.space_group_name_H-M   'P 1'
#
loop_
_entity.id
_entity.type
_entity.pdbx_description
1 polymer ?
#
loop_
_entity_poly.entity_id
_entity_poly.type
_entity_poly.pdbx_seq_one_letter_code
_entity_poly.pdbx_strand_id
1 'polypeptide(L)'
;MQWRLRALRRPALGAAAGLVAGVTTLSSVLVGNVHADPADDALAKLSELSRQAEQTTEAMHTAQLNLDEKLAAQQAADNAHTADQAALDAARDQLSTYRAAVNRFAATTYMGGRVGGADAILTAESPQQLIDKLGVQRVVSGDLAVQLDRFRTASEQANQAEQASAKSADDARTAAEQAAAVRAELQSRQSRLQLQISVVKSQYYALTPQQRTAMAAPGAGPEAVPGEPAPEGMPPAPGFPGFPMPGSDAPPPMDMAMAAPGGGSAATAVQAALTQVGTPYVWGGAAPGGFDCSGLVMWAFHQAGINLPHSSQAQANGGQAVSLSDLQPGDVLTFYSDASHSGIYVGDGMMIHSSTYGQPVRVVPMNSSGPIHNARRY
;
A
#
# COMPACT_ATOMS: atom_id res chain seq x y z
N MET A 1 -6.35 -60.69 -2.04
CA MET A 1 -6.95 -59.49 -1.43
C MET A 1 -6.33 -58.29 -2.11
N GLN A 2 -7.04 -57.69 -3.07
CA GLN A 2 -6.52 -56.65 -3.97
C GLN A 2 -6.73 -55.29 -3.32
N TRP A 3 -5.67 -54.54 -3.06
CA TRP A 3 -5.70 -53.14 -2.64
C TRP A 3 -5.81 -52.27 -3.89
N ARG A 4 -6.96 -51.62 -4.08
CA ARG A 4 -7.15 -50.62 -5.13
C ARG A 4 -6.52 -49.28 -4.66
N LEU A 5 -5.47 -48.88 -5.37
CA LEU A 5 -4.90 -47.52 -5.31
C LEU A 5 -5.95 -46.54 -5.87
N ARG A 6 -6.50 -45.69 -5.00
CA ARG A 6 -7.27 -44.51 -5.38
C ARG A 6 -6.28 -43.41 -5.78
N ALA A 7 -6.22 -43.13 -7.06
CA ALA A 7 -5.54 -41.97 -7.60
C ALA A 7 -6.22 -40.68 -7.10
N LEU A 8 -5.53 -39.88 -6.31
CA LEU A 8 -5.91 -38.52 -5.95
C LEU A 8 -5.81 -37.64 -7.19
N ARG A 9 -6.94 -37.23 -7.73
CA ARG A 9 -7.06 -36.23 -8.77
C ARG A 9 -6.59 -34.87 -8.17
N ARG A 10 -5.47 -34.37 -8.66
CA ARG A 10 -5.04 -32.97 -8.45
C ARG A 10 -6.02 -32.04 -9.17
N PRO A 11 -6.53 -30.98 -8.54
CA PRO A 11 -7.23 -29.93 -9.27
C PRO A 11 -6.20 -29.18 -10.12
N ALA A 12 -6.50 -29.03 -11.39
CA ALA A 12 -5.75 -28.21 -12.32
C ALA A 12 -5.81 -26.75 -11.86
N LEU A 13 -4.66 -26.19 -11.53
CA LEU A 13 -4.52 -24.72 -11.41
C LEU A 13 -4.82 -24.13 -12.79
N GLY A 14 -5.92 -23.40 -12.87
CA GLY A 14 -6.23 -22.56 -14.01
C GLY A 14 -5.16 -21.49 -14.15
N ALA A 15 -4.36 -21.61 -15.21
CA ALA A 15 -3.46 -20.56 -15.65
C ALA A 15 -4.30 -19.34 -16.04
N ALA A 16 -4.29 -18.31 -15.22
CA ALA A 16 -4.71 -16.97 -15.62
C ALA A 16 -3.69 -16.47 -16.66
N ALA A 17 -4.05 -16.63 -17.93
CA ALA A 17 -3.33 -16.05 -19.05
C ALA A 17 -3.45 -14.53 -18.92
N GLY A 18 -2.39 -13.87 -18.41
CA GLY A 18 -2.23 -12.44 -18.48
C GLY A 18 -2.15 -12.03 -19.95
N LEU A 19 -3.12 -11.25 -20.38
CA LEU A 19 -3.12 -10.56 -21.67
C LEU A 19 -1.86 -9.68 -21.78
N VAL A 20 -0.89 -10.15 -22.54
CA VAL A 20 0.17 -9.32 -23.10
C VAL A 20 -0.49 -8.48 -24.19
N ALA A 21 -0.96 -7.29 -23.80
CA ALA A 21 -1.44 -6.32 -24.76
C ALA A 21 -0.24 -5.73 -25.53
N GLY A 22 -0.15 -6.12 -26.74
CA GLY A 22 0.14 -5.39 -27.94
C GLY A 22 1.27 -4.37 -27.93
N VAL A 23 2.43 -4.79 -28.41
CA VAL A 23 3.32 -3.90 -29.16
C VAL A 23 2.52 -3.44 -30.38
N THR A 24 1.91 -2.26 -30.32
CA THR A 24 1.33 -1.62 -31.49
C THR A 24 2.47 -1.16 -32.39
N THR A 25 2.64 -1.91 -33.47
CA THR A 25 3.41 -1.48 -34.64
C THR A 25 2.87 -0.12 -35.09
N LEU A 26 3.75 0.87 -35.11
CA LEU A 26 3.51 2.13 -35.77
C LEU A 26 3.30 1.86 -37.26
N SER A 27 2.04 1.70 -37.67
CA SER A 27 1.67 1.79 -39.07
C SER A 27 1.60 3.28 -39.44
N SER A 28 2.57 3.74 -40.21
CA SER A 28 2.59 5.04 -40.84
C SER A 28 1.38 5.19 -41.79
N VAL A 29 0.36 5.92 -41.30
CA VAL A 29 -0.65 6.47 -42.26
C VAL A 29 -0.14 7.82 -42.73
N LEU A 30 0.38 7.84 -43.95
CA LEU A 30 0.62 9.03 -44.74
C LEU A 30 -0.73 9.54 -45.24
N VAL A 31 -1.29 10.58 -44.62
CA VAL A 31 -2.28 11.46 -45.26
C VAL A 31 -2.16 12.87 -44.72
N GLY A 32 -1.89 13.82 -45.65
CA GLY A 32 -2.23 15.22 -45.52
C GLY A 32 -1.11 16.14 -45.02
N ASN A 33 -0.55 16.93 -45.91
CA ASN A 33 0.33 18.06 -45.64
C ASN A 33 -0.34 19.10 -44.72
N VAL A 34 -0.17 18.96 -43.42
CA VAL A 34 -0.11 20.08 -42.52
C VAL A 34 1.38 20.22 -42.21
N HIS A 35 2.00 21.32 -42.63
CA HIS A 35 3.35 21.66 -42.21
C HIS A 35 3.30 22.04 -40.72
N ALA A 36 3.26 21.04 -39.84
CA ALA A 36 3.65 21.23 -38.44
C ALA A 36 5.15 21.54 -38.46
N ASP A 37 5.54 22.61 -37.78
CA ASP A 37 6.95 22.94 -37.62
C ASP A 37 7.63 21.71 -36.94
N PRO A 38 8.76 21.19 -37.46
CA PRO A 38 9.51 20.10 -36.83
C PRO A 38 9.82 20.35 -35.34
N ALA A 39 9.79 21.60 -34.92
CA ALA A 39 9.94 22.02 -33.52
C ALA A 39 8.71 21.67 -32.67
N ASP A 40 7.50 21.87 -33.22
CA ASP A 40 6.24 21.56 -32.52
C ASP A 40 6.05 20.03 -32.36
N ASP A 41 6.41 19.27 -33.40
CA ASP A 41 6.39 17.81 -33.35
C ASP A 41 7.36 17.24 -32.25
N ALA A 42 8.54 17.84 -32.10
CA ALA A 42 9.51 17.46 -31.11
C ALA A 42 9.01 17.76 -29.68
N LEU A 43 8.38 18.90 -29.48
CA LEU A 43 7.78 19.27 -28.16
C LEU A 43 6.57 18.41 -27.82
N ALA A 44 5.68 18.13 -28.77
CA ALA A 44 4.54 17.25 -28.57
C ALA A 44 4.99 15.83 -28.23
N LYS A 45 5.99 15.31 -28.92
CA LYS A 45 6.56 13.99 -28.60
C LYS A 45 7.21 13.94 -27.22
N LEU A 46 7.94 14.97 -26.82
CA LEU A 46 8.54 15.07 -25.49
C LEU A 46 7.47 15.12 -24.40
N SER A 47 6.40 15.91 -24.63
CA SER A 47 5.25 15.99 -23.72
C SER A 47 4.60 14.61 -23.51
N GLU A 48 4.35 13.87 -24.58
CA GLU A 48 3.76 12.53 -24.51
C GLU A 48 4.68 11.54 -23.77
N LEU A 49 5.98 11.53 -24.08
CA LEU A 49 6.94 10.67 -23.39
C LEU A 49 7.06 11.01 -21.90
N SER A 50 7.03 12.30 -21.58
CA SER A 50 7.06 12.76 -20.16
C SER A 50 5.82 12.30 -19.42
N ARG A 51 4.65 12.44 -20.04
CA ARG A 51 3.39 11.97 -19.47
C ARG A 51 3.39 10.44 -19.23
N GLN A 52 3.90 9.65 -20.17
CA GLN A 52 4.04 8.20 -19.98
C GLN A 52 4.99 7.87 -18.82
N ALA A 53 6.06 8.64 -18.63
CA ALA A 53 6.97 8.48 -17.50
C ALA A 53 6.29 8.86 -16.18
N GLU A 54 5.46 9.91 -16.15
CA GLU A 54 4.65 10.29 -14.98
C GLU A 54 3.65 9.18 -14.61
N GLN A 55 2.89 8.66 -15.57
CA GLN A 55 1.98 7.53 -15.36
C GLN A 55 2.70 6.30 -14.78
N THR A 56 3.90 6.00 -15.31
CA THR A 56 4.70 4.88 -14.80
C THR A 56 5.21 5.16 -13.38
N THR A 57 5.60 6.41 -13.08
CA THR A 57 6.03 6.84 -11.75
C THR A 57 4.91 6.68 -10.73
N GLU A 58 3.72 7.19 -11.03
CA GLU A 58 2.56 7.09 -10.16
C GLU A 58 2.11 5.63 -9.96
N ALA A 59 2.13 4.82 -11.02
CA ALA A 59 1.88 3.39 -10.91
C ALA A 59 2.94 2.66 -10.07
N MET A 60 4.19 3.14 -10.05
CA MET A 60 5.24 2.63 -9.19
C MET A 60 4.99 3.02 -7.72
N HIS A 61 4.60 4.27 -7.43
CA HIS A 61 4.25 4.69 -6.08
C HIS A 61 3.09 3.88 -5.51
N THR A 62 2.03 3.68 -6.31
CA THR A 62 0.89 2.83 -5.92
C THR A 62 1.33 1.38 -5.66
N ALA A 63 2.22 0.83 -6.49
CA ALA A 63 2.75 -0.51 -6.29
C ALA A 63 3.64 -0.60 -5.04
N GLN A 64 4.36 0.47 -4.68
CA GLN A 64 5.12 0.53 -3.43
C GLN A 64 4.20 0.49 -2.21
N LEU A 65 3.12 1.29 -2.19
CA LEU A 65 2.12 1.26 -1.12
C LEU A 65 1.50 -0.13 -0.96
N ASN A 66 1.16 -0.79 -2.08
CA ASN A 66 0.65 -2.16 -2.06
C ASN A 66 1.69 -3.16 -1.52
N LEU A 67 2.97 -3.00 -1.87
CA LEU A 67 4.03 -3.85 -1.31
C LEU A 67 4.13 -3.69 0.20
N ASP A 68 4.09 -2.46 0.72
CA ASP A 68 4.17 -2.18 2.15
C ASP A 68 2.98 -2.82 2.90
N GLU A 69 1.76 -2.74 2.34
CA GLU A 69 0.58 -3.44 2.85
C GLU A 69 0.77 -4.96 2.87
N LYS A 70 1.29 -5.54 1.78
CA LYS A 70 1.52 -6.99 1.71
C LYS A 70 2.61 -7.47 2.66
N LEU A 71 3.65 -6.68 2.87
CA LEU A 71 4.69 -6.98 3.86
C LEU A 71 4.15 -6.92 5.29
N ALA A 72 3.29 -5.94 5.60
CA ALA A 72 2.63 -5.87 6.90
C ALA A 72 1.70 -7.07 7.12
N ALA A 73 0.94 -7.47 6.09
CA ALA A 73 0.09 -8.67 6.15
C ALA A 73 0.90 -9.96 6.32
N GLN A 74 2.03 -10.09 5.62
CA GLN A 74 2.96 -11.21 5.79
C GLN A 74 3.47 -11.27 7.24
N GLN A 75 3.96 -10.16 7.79
CA GLN A 75 4.46 -10.12 9.16
C GLN A 75 3.37 -10.50 10.18
N ALA A 76 2.14 -10.05 9.97
CA ALA A 76 1.01 -10.42 10.83
C ALA A 76 0.71 -11.92 10.76
N ALA A 77 0.73 -12.51 9.56
CA ALA A 77 0.53 -13.95 9.35
C ALA A 77 1.66 -14.80 9.96
N ASP A 78 2.92 -14.37 9.83
CA ASP A 78 4.08 -15.03 10.43
C ASP A 78 4.00 -15.00 11.97
N ASN A 79 3.58 -13.87 12.55
CA ASN A 79 3.38 -13.75 14.00
C ASN A 79 2.24 -14.66 14.48
N ALA A 80 1.13 -14.74 13.75
CA ALA A 80 0.02 -15.62 14.07
C ALA A 80 0.45 -17.09 14.00
N HIS A 81 1.18 -17.49 12.96
CA HIS A 81 1.71 -18.85 12.85
C HIS A 81 2.65 -19.20 14.01
N THR A 82 3.53 -18.29 14.39
CA THR A 82 4.43 -18.51 15.54
C THR A 82 3.65 -18.72 16.85
N ALA A 83 2.59 -17.94 17.07
CA ALA A 83 1.73 -18.08 18.25
C ALA A 83 0.96 -19.41 18.25
N ASP A 84 0.38 -19.78 17.10
CA ASP A 84 -0.36 -21.05 16.96
C ASP A 84 0.56 -22.26 17.08
N GLN A 85 1.79 -22.18 16.61
CA GLN A 85 2.80 -23.23 16.80
C GLN A 85 3.14 -23.41 18.28
N ALA A 86 3.34 -22.32 19.02
CA ALA A 86 3.58 -22.38 20.46
C ALA A 86 2.37 -22.96 21.23
N ALA A 87 1.16 -22.60 20.83
CA ALA A 87 -0.07 -23.15 21.40
C ALA A 87 -0.20 -24.67 21.11
N LEU A 88 0.16 -25.12 19.93
CA LEU A 88 0.18 -26.53 19.56
C LEU A 88 1.19 -27.31 20.42
N ASP A 89 2.40 -26.79 20.57
CA ASP A 89 3.43 -27.45 21.38
C ASP A 89 2.99 -27.57 22.86
N ALA A 90 2.43 -26.49 23.42
CA ALA A 90 1.87 -26.52 24.78
C ALA A 90 0.72 -27.54 24.93
N ALA A 91 -0.18 -27.60 23.93
CA ALA A 91 -1.29 -28.57 23.92
C ALA A 91 -0.78 -30.03 23.81
N ARG A 92 0.24 -30.29 23.02
CA ARG A 92 0.89 -31.61 22.90
C ARG A 92 1.59 -32.03 24.20
N ASP A 93 2.28 -31.14 24.89
CA ASP A 93 2.91 -31.40 26.18
C ASP A 93 1.87 -31.73 27.22
N GLN A 94 0.78 -30.98 27.27
CA GLN A 94 -0.33 -31.23 28.16
C GLN A 94 -1.00 -32.60 27.92
N LEU A 95 -1.27 -32.91 26.64
CA LEU A 95 -1.80 -34.19 26.22
C LEU A 95 -0.86 -35.35 26.60
N SER A 96 0.46 -35.19 26.43
CA SER A 96 1.46 -36.19 26.80
C SER A 96 1.42 -36.51 28.31
N THR A 97 1.26 -35.46 29.13
CA THR A 97 1.16 -35.55 30.58
C THR A 97 -0.06 -36.36 31.01
N TYR A 98 -1.24 -36.06 30.45
CA TYR A 98 -2.47 -36.82 30.76
C TYR A 98 -2.42 -38.24 30.20
N ARG A 99 -1.85 -38.44 29.02
CA ARG A 99 -1.63 -39.77 28.47
C ARG A 99 -0.75 -40.65 29.37
N ALA A 100 0.33 -40.08 29.93
CA ALA A 100 1.20 -40.77 30.86
C ALA A 100 0.45 -41.13 32.18
N ALA A 101 -0.44 -40.26 32.66
CA ALA A 101 -1.27 -40.54 33.83
C ALA A 101 -2.26 -41.70 33.57
N VAL A 102 -2.98 -41.67 32.45
CA VAL A 102 -3.91 -42.75 32.04
C VAL A 102 -3.17 -44.08 31.84
N ASN A 103 -1.99 -44.08 31.21
CA ASN A 103 -1.19 -45.28 30.99
C ASN A 103 -0.69 -45.89 32.31
N ARG A 104 -0.23 -45.06 33.25
CA ARG A 104 0.15 -45.56 34.63
C ARG A 104 -1.01 -46.22 35.33
N PHE A 105 -2.20 -45.61 35.27
CA PHE A 105 -3.40 -46.19 35.87
C PHE A 105 -3.76 -47.51 35.17
N ALA A 106 -3.77 -47.58 33.83
CA ALA A 106 -4.04 -48.82 33.13
C ALA A 106 -3.04 -49.92 33.44
N ALA A 107 -1.75 -49.60 33.59
CA ALA A 107 -0.72 -50.55 33.96
C ALA A 107 -0.91 -51.07 35.39
N THR A 108 -1.22 -50.21 36.35
CA THR A 108 -1.48 -50.66 37.75
C THR A 108 -2.72 -51.53 37.85
N THR A 109 -3.79 -51.22 37.11
CA THR A 109 -5.00 -52.04 37.04
C THR A 109 -4.72 -53.39 36.40
N TYR A 110 -3.89 -53.45 35.34
CA TYR A 110 -3.53 -54.71 34.68
C TYR A 110 -2.60 -55.57 35.50
N MET A 111 -1.59 -55.01 36.21
CA MET A 111 -0.60 -55.74 36.99
C MET A 111 -1.03 -55.98 38.41
N GLY A 112 -1.88 -55.15 38.98
CA GLY A 112 -2.28 -55.19 40.39
C GLY A 112 -3.45 -56.10 40.72
N GLY A 113 -4.02 -56.82 39.74
CA GLY A 113 -5.15 -57.72 39.97
C GLY A 113 -6.50 -56.99 40.04
N ARG A 114 -7.52 -57.77 39.90
CA ARG A 114 -8.94 -57.43 39.80
C ARG A 114 -9.41 -56.41 40.84
N VAL A 115 -9.49 -55.17 40.53
CA VAL A 115 -10.15 -54.14 41.36
C VAL A 115 -11.61 -54.04 40.91
N GLY A 116 -12.33 -55.12 40.92
CA GLY A 116 -13.75 -55.16 40.57
C GLY A 116 -14.62 -55.24 41.82
N GLY A 117 -15.82 -54.65 41.83
CA GLY A 117 -16.78 -54.76 42.91
C GLY A 117 -17.11 -56.21 43.21
N ALA A 118 -17.07 -57.12 42.27
CA ALA A 118 -17.23 -58.56 42.46
C ALA A 118 -16.07 -59.15 43.27
N ASP A 119 -14.82 -58.72 43.09
CA ASP A 119 -13.68 -59.18 43.83
C ASP A 119 -13.75 -58.72 45.31
N ALA A 120 -14.19 -57.48 45.52
CA ALA A 120 -14.43 -56.98 46.91
C ALA A 120 -15.49 -57.81 47.67
N ILE A 121 -16.54 -58.26 46.97
CA ILE A 121 -17.60 -59.06 47.52
C ILE A 121 -17.05 -60.46 47.82
N LEU A 122 -16.27 -61.10 46.99
CA LEU A 122 -15.74 -62.44 47.10
C LEU A 122 -14.59 -62.54 48.07
N THR A 123 -13.87 -61.47 48.39
CA THR A 123 -12.66 -61.47 49.21
C THR A 123 -12.81 -60.73 50.55
N ALA A 124 -14.01 -60.16 50.83
CA ALA A 124 -14.26 -59.50 52.11
C ALA A 124 -14.54 -60.51 53.22
N GLU A 125 -13.77 -60.44 54.32
CA GLU A 125 -13.89 -61.27 55.50
C GLU A 125 -14.89 -60.73 56.54
N SER A 126 -15.33 -59.48 56.38
CA SER A 126 -16.32 -58.80 57.20
C SER A 126 -17.12 -57.76 56.43
N PRO A 127 -18.36 -57.40 56.87
CA PRO A 127 -19.14 -56.33 56.27
C PRO A 127 -18.41 -54.98 56.25
N GLN A 128 -17.63 -54.66 57.28
CA GLN A 128 -16.85 -53.43 57.34
C GLN A 128 -15.75 -53.42 56.29
N GLN A 129 -15.02 -54.52 56.13
CA GLN A 129 -13.99 -54.66 55.13
C GLN A 129 -14.55 -54.52 53.66
N LEU A 130 -15.77 -55.00 53.44
CA LEU A 130 -16.48 -54.84 52.18
C LEU A 130 -16.77 -53.35 51.90
N ILE A 131 -17.31 -52.64 52.96
CA ILE A 131 -17.60 -51.19 52.79
C ILE A 131 -16.32 -50.40 52.48
N ASP A 132 -15.23 -50.73 53.23
CA ASP A 132 -13.93 -50.04 53.00
C ASP A 132 -13.37 -50.29 51.57
N LYS A 133 -13.42 -51.57 51.13
CA LYS A 133 -13.00 -51.93 49.77
C LYS A 133 -13.84 -51.23 48.69
N LEU A 134 -15.17 -51.17 48.87
CA LEU A 134 -16.07 -50.47 47.94
C LEU A 134 -15.86 -48.93 47.96
N GLY A 135 -15.55 -48.39 49.16
CA GLY A 135 -15.20 -46.98 49.34
C GLY A 135 -13.94 -46.59 48.56
N VAL A 136 -12.86 -47.37 48.72
CA VAL A 136 -11.62 -47.18 47.96
C VAL A 136 -11.86 -47.28 46.45
N GLN A 137 -12.64 -48.31 46.00
CA GLN A 137 -12.98 -48.48 44.59
C GLN A 137 -13.75 -47.28 44.03
N ARG A 138 -14.68 -46.71 44.79
CA ARG A 138 -15.44 -45.53 44.37
C ARG A 138 -14.53 -44.31 44.17
N VAL A 139 -13.58 -44.07 45.07
CA VAL A 139 -12.60 -42.98 44.98
C VAL A 139 -11.70 -43.19 43.77
N VAL A 140 -11.14 -44.38 43.58
CA VAL A 140 -10.28 -44.72 42.42
C VAL A 140 -11.02 -44.58 41.09
N SER A 141 -12.29 -45.06 41.03
CA SER A 141 -13.10 -44.91 39.80
C SER A 141 -13.46 -43.46 39.52
N GLY A 142 -13.69 -42.66 40.56
CA GLY A 142 -13.93 -41.19 40.42
C GLY A 142 -12.71 -40.47 39.91
N ASP A 143 -11.52 -40.78 40.45
CA ASP A 143 -10.26 -40.17 39.95
C ASP A 143 -9.97 -40.54 38.49
N LEU A 144 -10.19 -41.85 38.16
CA LEU A 144 -10.04 -42.29 36.78
C LEU A 144 -10.98 -41.55 35.84
N ALA A 145 -12.24 -41.34 36.18
CA ALA A 145 -13.20 -40.60 35.35
C ALA A 145 -12.73 -39.19 35.10
N VAL A 146 -12.20 -38.51 36.12
CA VAL A 146 -11.63 -37.16 36.00
C VAL A 146 -10.39 -37.18 35.10
N GLN A 147 -9.49 -38.14 35.23
CA GLN A 147 -8.29 -38.24 34.39
C GLN A 147 -8.64 -38.54 32.94
N LEU A 148 -9.62 -39.35 32.63
CA LEU A 148 -10.10 -39.62 31.29
C LEU A 148 -10.78 -38.41 30.67
N ASP A 149 -11.54 -37.65 31.43
CA ASP A 149 -12.16 -36.42 30.94
C ASP A 149 -11.10 -35.37 30.58
N ARG A 150 -10.11 -35.17 31.46
CA ARG A 150 -8.96 -34.30 31.19
C ARG A 150 -8.19 -34.73 29.92
N PHE A 151 -7.97 -36.03 29.76
CA PHE A 151 -7.30 -36.55 28.55
C PHE A 151 -8.11 -36.28 27.29
N ARG A 152 -9.43 -36.46 27.31
CA ARG A 152 -10.30 -36.15 26.18
C ARG A 152 -10.26 -34.68 25.84
N THR A 153 -10.43 -33.81 26.82
CA THR A 153 -10.36 -32.36 26.63
C THR A 153 -9.02 -31.94 26.06
N ALA A 154 -7.90 -32.45 26.61
CA ALA A 154 -6.57 -32.15 26.10
C ALA A 154 -6.35 -32.67 24.65
N SER A 155 -6.95 -33.82 24.31
CA SER A 155 -6.88 -34.37 22.97
C SER A 155 -7.64 -33.48 21.93
N GLU A 156 -8.83 -32.99 22.33
CA GLU A 156 -9.60 -32.05 21.49
C GLU A 156 -8.87 -30.71 21.31
N GLN A 157 -8.27 -30.18 22.39
CA GLN A 157 -7.48 -28.96 22.33
C GLN A 157 -6.25 -29.11 21.42
N ALA A 158 -5.53 -30.24 21.53
CA ALA A 158 -4.39 -30.51 20.64
C ALA A 158 -4.80 -30.62 19.19
N ASN A 159 -5.92 -31.26 18.87
CA ASN A 159 -6.44 -31.35 17.51
C ASN A 159 -6.86 -29.96 16.98
N GLN A 160 -7.48 -29.12 17.80
CA GLN A 160 -7.85 -27.76 17.41
C GLN A 160 -6.61 -26.89 17.17
N ALA A 161 -5.60 -26.98 18.05
CA ALA A 161 -4.34 -26.26 17.90
C ALA A 161 -3.56 -26.72 16.66
N GLU A 162 -3.60 -28.02 16.32
CA GLU A 162 -2.99 -28.54 15.08
C GLU A 162 -3.66 -27.97 13.81
N GLN A 163 -4.99 -27.90 13.81
CA GLN A 163 -5.73 -27.29 12.69
C GLN A 163 -5.47 -25.79 12.58
N ALA A 164 -5.41 -25.07 13.71
CA ALA A 164 -5.09 -23.64 13.73
C ALA A 164 -3.67 -23.39 13.20
N SER A 165 -2.68 -24.13 13.68
CA SER A 165 -1.29 -24.00 13.23
C SER A 165 -1.12 -24.36 11.74
N ALA A 166 -1.81 -25.37 11.24
CA ALA A 166 -1.78 -25.72 9.81
C ALA A 166 -2.39 -24.61 8.95
N LYS A 167 -3.52 -24.03 9.41
CA LYS A 167 -4.15 -22.92 8.71
C LYS A 167 -3.28 -21.67 8.68
N SER A 168 -2.72 -21.27 9.82
CA SER A 168 -1.86 -20.08 9.90
C SER A 168 -0.57 -20.25 9.09
N ALA A 169 -0.02 -21.46 8.97
CA ALA A 169 1.10 -21.76 8.10
C ALA A 169 0.75 -21.54 6.60
N ASP A 170 -0.44 -21.97 6.18
CA ASP A 170 -0.91 -21.74 4.81
C ASP A 170 -1.18 -20.25 4.54
N ASP A 171 -1.75 -19.54 5.52
CA ASP A 171 -1.99 -18.09 5.42
C ASP A 171 -0.65 -17.31 5.32
N ALA A 172 0.36 -17.66 6.13
CA ALA A 172 1.70 -17.05 6.07
C ALA A 172 2.38 -17.29 4.73
N ARG A 173 2.32 -18.53 4.20
CA ARG A 173 2.86 -18.85 2.88
C ARG A 173 2.18 -18.04 1.78
N THR A 174 0.86 -17.97 1.80
CA THR A 174 0.08 -17.20 0.81
C THR A 174 0.43 -15.71 0.85
N ALA A 175 0.56 -15.13 2.05
CA ALA A 175 0.97 -13.74 2.24
C ALA A 175 2.38 -13.49 1.68
N ALA A 176 3.33 -14.39 1.94
CA ALA A 176 4.69 -14.31 1.41
C ALA A 176 4.72 -14.38 -0.12
N GLU A 177 3.96 -15.28 -0.74
CA GLU A 177 3.84 -15.39 -2.20
C GLU A 177 3.27 -14.10 -2.82
N GLN A 178 2.24 -13.51 -2.19
CA GLN A 178 1.66 -12.25 -2.65
C GLN A 178 2.67 -11.09 -2.56
N ALA A 179 3.38 -10.96 -1.45
CA ALA A 179 4.41 -9.93 -1.29
C ALA A 179 5.55 -10.10 -2.31
N ALA A 180 5.97 -11.33 -2.59
CA ALA A 180 6.99 -11.61 -3.60
C ALA A 180 6.53 -11.26 -5.02
N ALA A 181 5.27 -11.53 -5.37
CA ALA A 181 4.71 -11.19 -6.67
C ALA A 181 4.65 -9.66 -6.89
N VAL A 182 4.18 -8.90 -5.89
CA VAL A 182 4.14 -7.43 -5.96
C VAL A 182 5.55 -6.84 -6.05
N ARG A 183 6.51 -7.40 -5.32
CA ARG A 183 7.94 -6.97 -5.40
C ARG A 183 8.52 -7.18 -6.80
N ALA A 184 8.26 -8.32 -7.43
CA ALA A 184 8.71 -8.60 -8.79
C ALA A 184 8.08 -7.63 -9.81
N GLU A 185 6.79 -7.34 -9.66
CA GLU A 185 6.10 -6.34 -10.49
C GLU A 185 6.71 -4.94 -10.32
N LEU A 186 6.96 -4.52 -9.07
CA LEU A 186 7.59 -3.24 -8.78
C LEU A 186 8.97 -3.12 -9.43
N GLN A 187 9.81 -4.14 -9.35
CA GLN A 187 11.11 -4.17 -10.02
C GLN A 187 11.00 -4.02 -11.54
N SER A 188 10.02 -4.69 -12.16
CA SER A 188 9.76 -4.56 -13.60
C SER A 188 9.35 -3.15 -13.99
N ARG A 189 8.45 -2.52 -13.20
CA ARG A 189 8.02 -1.12 -13.42
C ARG A 189 9.19 -0.15 -13.24
N GLN A 190 10.02 -0.33 -12.21
CA GLN A 190 11.21 0.49 -11.97
C GLN A 190 12.20 0.44 -13.13
N SER A 191 12.49 -0.76 -13.66
CA SER A 191 13.36 -0.91 -14.83
C SER A 191 12.80 -0.21 -16.07
N ARG A 192 11.50 -0.32 -16.30
CA ARG A 192 10.80 0.36 -17.41
C ARG A 192 10.88 1.88 -17.26
N LEU A 193 10.62 2.39 -16.07
CA LEU A 193 10.69 3.82 -15.76
C LEU A 193 12.10 4.38 -16.02
N GLN A 194 13.15 3.68 -15.62
CA GLN A 194 14.53 4.12 -15.89
C GLN A 194 14.82 4.26 -17.38
N LEU A 195 14.33 3.33 -18.21
CA LEU A 195 14.43 3.45 -19.66
C LEU A 195 13.63 4.65 -20.19
N GLN A 196 12.41 4.85 -19.75
CA GLN A 196 11.59 6.01 -20.15
C GLN A 196 12.27 7.33 -19.76
N ILE A 197 12.78 7.45 -18.55
CA ILE A 197 13.51 8.63 -18.06
C ILE A 197 14.72 8.91 -18.96
N SER A 198 15.48 7.89 -19.34
CA SER A 198 16.64 8.08 -20.23
C SER A 198 16.26 8.62 -21.60
N VAL A 199 15.15 8.12 -22.16
CA VAL A 199 14.59 8.60 -23.43
C VAL A 199 14.11 10.05 -23.32
N VAL A 200 13.32 10.38 -22.28
CA VAL A 200 12.84 11.75 -22.05
C VAL A 200 14.01 12.73 -21.91
N LYS A 201 15.02 12.40 -21.10
CA LYS A 201 16.22 13.24 -20.95
C LYS A 201 16.95 13.43 -22.27
N SER A 202 17.12 12.37 -23.06
CA SER A 202 17.75 12.44 -24.38
C SER A 202 17.00 13.39 -25.31
N GLN A 203 15.67 13.30 -25.37
CA GLN A 203 14.84 14.18 -26.19
C GLN A 203 14.89 15.64 -25.69
N TYR A 204 14.85 15.86 -24.36
CA TYR A 204 14.96 17.20 -23.79
C TYR A 204 16.30 17.86 -24.11
N TYR A 205 17.43 17.13 -24.04
CA TYR A 205 18.73 17.67 -24.39
C TYR A 205 18.92 17.89 -25.89
N ALA A 206 18.14 17.23 -26.75
CA ALA A 206 18.12 17.45 -28.17
C ALA A 206 17.39 18.76 -28.58
N LEU A 207 16.56 19.31 -27.66
CA LEU A 207 15.91 20.62 -27.93
C LEU A 207 16.91 21.78 -27.96
N THR A 208 16.60 22.80 -28.73
CA THR A 208 17.34 24.06 -28.73
C THR A 208 17.16 24.83 -27.42
N PRO A 209 18.06 25.73 -27.04
CA PRO A 209 17.91 26.57 -25.85
C PRO A 209 16.59 27.37 -25.85
N GLN A 210 16.13 27.85 -27.00
CA GLN A 210 14.87 28.58 -27.15
C GLN A 210 13.66 27.68 -26.85
N GLN A 211 13.65 26.45 -27.38
CA GLN A 211 12.59 25.49 -27.11
C GLN A 211 12.52 25.11 -25.61
N ARG A 212 13.68 24.91 -24.96
CA ARG A 212 13.74 24.64 -23.53
C ARG A 212 13.20 25.80 -22.67
N THR A 213 13.54 27.04 -23.11
CA THR A 213 13.01 28.24 -22.45
C THR A 213 11.50 28.37 -22.64
N ALA A 214 10.98 28.06 -23.82
CA ALA A 214 9.55 28.07 -24.10
C ALA A 214 8.80 27.05 -23.24
N MET A 215 9.33 25.84 -23.05
CA MET A 215 8.75 24.84 -22.15
C MET A 215 8.70 25.29 -20.68
N ALA A 216 9.72 26.01 -20.22
CA ALA A 216 9.79 26.50 -18.85
C ALA A 216 8.90 27.75 -18.63
N ALA A 217 8.42 28.40 -19.69
CA ALA A 217 7.61 29.61 -19.58
C ALA A 217 6.22 29.32 -18.96
N PRO A 218 5.68 30.20 -18.10
CA PRO A 218 4.32 30.11 -17.62
C PRO A 218 3.33 30.16 -18.82
N GLY A 219 2.44 29.17 -18.92
CA GLY A 219 1.45 29.10 -20.02
C GLY A 219 1.77 28.10 -21.13
N ALA A 220 2.95 27.49 -21.18
CA ALA A 220 3.25 26.37 -22.08
C ALA A 220 2.66 25.07 -21.56
N GLY A 221 1.33 24.91 -21.57
CA GLY A 221 0.65 23.65 -21.39
C GLY A 221 0.55 22.89 -22.71
N PRO A 222 0.37 21.54 -22.71
CA PRO A 222 0.35 20.75 -23.94
C PRO A 222 -0.86 20.92 -24.83
N GLU A 223 -1.78 21.85 -24.59
CA GLU A 223 -2.91 22.15 -25.46
C GLU A 223 -3.28 23.64 -25.42
N ALA A 224 -2.58 24.47 -26.19
CA ALA A 224 -3.23 25.61 -26.81
C ALA A 224 -3.92 25.09 -28.08
N VAL A 225 -5.21 24.76 -27.99
CA VAL A 225 -6.03 24.51 -29.18
C VAL A 225 -6.02 25.82 -29.99
N PRO A 226 -5.54 25.85 -31.24
CA PRO A 226 -5.61 27.06 -32.06
C PRO A 226 -7.07 27.27 -32.47
N GLY A 227 -7.76 28.22 -31.89
CA GLY A 227 -9.08 28.53 -32.41
C GLY A 227 -10.07 29.33 -31.58
N GLU A 228 -9.73 29.88 -30.45
CA GLU A 228 -10.63 30.85 -29.79
C GLU A 228 -9.88 32.16 -29.54
N PRO A 229 -10.35 33.30 -30.10
CA PRO A 229 -9.76 34.58 -29.78
C PRO A 229 -10.03 34.91 -28.31
N ALA A 230 -8.98 35.29 -27.60
CA ALA A 230 -9.07 35.74 -26.21
C ALA A 230 -10.13 36.87 -26.12
N PRO A 231 -10.99 36.88 -25.06
CA PRO A 231 -11.90 38.00 -24.84
C PRO A 231 -11.07 39.25 -24.57
N GLU A 232 -11.16 40.20 -25.50
CA GLU A 232 -10.61 41.56 -25.33
C GLU A 232 -11.32 42.21 -24.11
N GLY A 233 -10.57 42.49 -23.06
CA GLY A 233 -11.11 43.29 -21.96
C GLY A 233 -10.71 42.93 -20.54
N MET A 234 -9.66 42.15 -20.31
CA MET A 234 -9.14 42.03 -18.94
C MET A 234 -8.12 43.13 -18.65
N PRO A 235 -8.31 43.94 -17.60
CA PRO A 235 -7.30 44.90 -17.17
C PRO A 235 -6.02 44.14 -16.74
N PRO A 236 -4.82 44.74 -16.89
CA PRO A 236 -3.59 44.12 -16.46
C PRO A 236 -3.67 43.79 -14.97
N ALA A 237 -3.28 42.58 -14.61
CA ALA A 237 -3.22 42.09 -13.23
C ALA A 237 -2.46 43.13 -12.37
N PRO A 238 -2.99 43.47 -11.18
CA PRO A 238 -2.27 44.37 -10.28
C PRO A 238 -0.93 43.76 -9.94
N GLY A 239 0.15 44.48 -10.19
CA GLY A 239 1.51 44.08 -9.88
C GLY A 239 1.61 43.81 -8.41
N PHE A 240 2.01 42.62 -8.05
CA PHE A 240 2.37 42.28 -6.68
C PHE A 240 3.51 43.20 -6.23
N PRO A 241 3.40 43.83 -5.05
CA PRO A 241 4.51 44.61 -4.49
C PRO A 241 5.73 43.71 -4.34
N GLY A 242 6.84 44.11 -4.95
CA GLY A 242 8.09 43.38 -4.95
C GLY A 242 8.54 43.03 -3.53
N PHE A 243 8.65 41.75 -3.27
CA PHE A 243 9.36 41.25 -2.09
C PHE A 243 10.86 41.42 -2.32
N PRO A 244 11.61 42.00 -1.34
CA PRO A 244 13.05 42.09 -1.43
C PRO A 244 13.67 40.70 -1.41
N MET A 245 14.56 40.43 -2.39
CA MET A 245 15.41 39.23 -2.40
C MET A 245 16.24 39.18 -1.13
N PRO A 246 16.21 38.11 -0.32
CA PRO A 246 17.13 37.96 0.80
C PRO A 246 18.53 37.64 0.23
N GLY A 247 19.50 38.49 0.62
CA GLY A 247 20.91 38.20 0.47
C GLY A 247 21.29 36.94 1.26
N SER A 248 22.26 36.23 0.71
CA SER A 248 22.95 35.11 1.32
C SER A 248 23.45 35.48 2.71
N ASP A 249 22.83 34.85 3.77
CA ASP A 249 23.54 34.54 5.03
C ASP A 249 22.60 33.71 5.93
N ALA A 250 23.13 32.55 6.36
CA ALA A 250 22.79 31.68 7.49
C ALA A 250 21.31 31.40 7.88
N PRO A 251 20.95 30.13 8.16
CA PRO A 251 19.61 29.78 8.62
C PRO A 251 19.37 30.30 10.05
N PRO A 252 18.17 30.87 10.32
CA PRO A 252 17.79 31.18 11.67
C PRO A 252 17.49 29.92 12.49
N PRO A 253 17.66 29.94 13.81
CA PRO A 253 17.38 28.79 14.66
C PRO A 253 15.89 28.46 14.66
N MET A 254 15.58 27.16 14.70
CA MET A 254 14.22 26.64 14.83
C MET A 254 13.67 27.04 16.23
N ASP A 255 12.94 28.10 16.29
CA ASP A 255 12.00 28.34 17.40
C ASP A 255 10.71 27.62 17.08
N MET A 256 10.36 26.66 17.95
CA MET A 256 9.06 26.00 17.96
C MET A 256 7.97 27.01 18.33
N ALA A 257 7.49 27.77 17.39
CA ALA A 257 6.28 28.56 17.56
C ALA A 257 5.08 27.59 17.50
N MET A 258 4.48 27.37 18.67
CA MET A 258 3.18 26.71 18.82
C MET A 258 2.19 27.34 17.84
N ALA A 259 1.63 26.50 16.95
CA ALA A 259 0.57 26.87 16.03
C ALA A 259 -0.62 27.42 16.84
N ALA A 260 -0.98 28.67 16.59
CA ALA A 260 -2.24 29.22 17.08
C ALA A 260 -3.41 28.46 16.46
N PRO A 261 -4.45 28.10 17.22
CA PRO A 261 -5.61 27.42 16.66
C PRO A 261 -6.44 28.41 15.85
N GLY A 262 -6.40 28.29 14.50
CA GLY A 262 -7.26 29.08 13.62
C GLY A 262 -6.79 29.35 12.20
N GLY A 263 -5.50 29.14 11.86
CA GLY A 263 -5.02 29.14 10.47
C GLY A 263 -4.96 27.70 10.00
N GLY A 264 -5.93 27.23 9.19
CA GLY A 264 -6.10 25.82 8.90
C GLY A 264 -4.85 25.17 8.29
N SER A 265 -4.67 23.89 8.57
CA SER A 265 -3.63 23.02 8.00
C SER A 265 -3.51 23.16 6.46
N ALA A 266 -4.63 23.42 5.78
CA ALA A 266 -4.70 23.71 4.36
C ALA A 266 -3.88 24.96 3.96
N ALA A 267 -4.00 26.07 4.71
CA ALA A 267 -3.24 27.30 4.44
C ALA A 267 -1.73 27.08 4.64
N THR A 268 -1.34 26.30 5.64
CA THR A 268 0.07 25.93 5.88
C THR A 268 0.62 25.09 4.70
N ALA A 269 -0.14 24.13 4.21
CA ALA A 269 0.25 23.33 3.05
C ALA A 269 0.42 24.19 1.78
N VAL A 270 -0.52 25.10 1.51
CA VAL A 270 -0.41 26.06 0.40
C VAL A 270 0.84 26.92 0.53
N GLN A 271 1.08 27.51 1.70
CA GLN A 271 2.27 28.34 1.93
C GLN A 271 3.56 27.54 1.73
N ALA A 272 3.63 26.34 2.29
CA ALA A 272 4.78 25.45 2.11
C ALA A 272 5.01 25.17 0.61
N ALA A 273 3.99 24.79 -0.14
CA ALA A 273 4.11 24.55 -1.58
C ALA A 273 4.60 25.79 -2.35
N LEU A 274 4.09 26.97 -2.04
CA LEU A 274 4.48 28.22 -2.68
C LEU A 274 5.97 28.56 -2.45
N THR A 275 6.57 28.15 -1.34
CA THR A 275 8.03 28.31 -1.11
C THR A 275 8.87 27.50 -2.10
N GLN A 276 8.28 26.51 -2.74
CA GLN A 276 8.97 25.61 -3.68
C GLN A 276 8.84 26.03 -5.15
N VAL A 277 8.21 27.16 -5.44
CA VAL A 277 8.15 27.70 -6.82
C VAL A 277 9.58 27.88 -7.37
N GLY A 278 9.81 27.36 -8.58
CA GLY A 278 11.13 27.35 -9.19
C GLY A 278 11.95 26.07 -8.95
N THR A 279 11.55 25.20 -8.00
CA THR A 279 12.22 23.92 -7.76
C THR A 279 12.05 23.00 -8.96
N PRO A 280 13.11 22.32 -9.46
CA PRO A 280 13.03 21.47 -10.64
C PRO A 280 12.14 20.25 -10.41
N TYR A 281 11.55 19.74 -11.53
CA TYR A 281 10.88 18.44 -11.54
C TYR A 281 11.91 17.31 -11.45
N VAL A 282 11.66 16.35 -10.56
CA VAL A 282 12.45 15.13 -10.42
C VAL A 282 11.49 13.94 -10.25
N TRP A 283 11.58 12.92 -11.12
CA TRP A 283 10.78 11.69 -10.97
C TRP A 283 11.03 11.03 -9.61
N GLY A 284 9.98 10.75 -8.85
CA GLY A 284 10.05 10.22 -7.49
C GLY A 284 10.57 11.22 -6.47
N GLY A 285 10.66 12.51 -6.83
CA GLY A 285 11.12 13.56 -5.94
C GLY A 285 10.06 13.98 -4.94
N ALA A 286 10.44 14.12 -3.66
CA ALA A 286 9.53 14.43 -2.56
C ALA A 286 10.16 15.34 -1.49
N ALA A 287 11.19 16.12 -1.85
CA ALA A 287 11.93 16.97 -0.93
C ALA A 287 12.44 18.25 -1.61
N PRO A 288 12.74 19.32 -0.87
CA PRO A 288 13.40 20.49 -1.41
C PRO A 288 14.65 20.13 -2.20
N GLY A 289 14.71 20.64 -3.45
CA GLY A 289 15.73 20.28 -4.44
C GLY A 289 15.17 19.49 -5.65
N GLY A 290 13.98 18.87 -5.52
CA GLY A 290 13.28 18.23 -6.63
C GLY A 290 12.00 17.55 -6.22
N PHE A 291 10.93 17.82 -6.92
CA PHE A 291 9.61 17.23 -6.69
C PHE A 291 9.04 16.62 -7.97
N ASP A 292 8.31 15.52 -7.83
CA ASP A 292 7.26 15.17 -8.77
C ASP A 292 5.91 15.72 -8.30
N CYS A 293 4.83 15.41 -9.02
CA CYS A 293 3.51 15.99 -8.75
C CYS A 293 2.97 15.60 -7.37
N SER A 294 2.90 14.31 -7.06
CA SER A 294 2.37 13.79 -5.80
C SER A 294 3.33 13.99 -4.62
N GLY A 295 4.63 14.04 -4.90
CA GLY A 295 5.67 14.33 -3.90
C GLY A 295 5.62 15.77 -3.39
N LEU A 296 5.33 16.74 -4.27
CA LEU A 296 5.08 18.13 -3.85
C LEU A 296 3.86 18.21 -2.93
N VAL A 297 2.75 17.56 -3.30
CA VAL A 297 1.53 17.52 -2.49
C VAL A 297 1.82 16.87 -1.14
N MET A 298 2.43 15.68 -1.13
CA MET A 298 2.80 14.96 0.09
C MET A 298 3.68 15.81 1.01
N TRP A 299 4.73 16.41 0.47
CA TRP A 299 5.66 17.22 1.24
C TRP A 299 4.99 18.47 1.84
N ALA A 300 4.17 19.17 1.06
CA ALA A 300 3.48 20.39 1.50
C ALA A 300 2.50 20.09 2.65
N PHE A 301 1.73 19.02 2.55
CA PHE A 301 0.81 18.60 3.61
C PHE A 301 1.55 18.08 4.85
N HIS A 302 2.70 17.45 4.67
CA HIS A 302 3.53 17.05 5.81
C HIS A 302 4.00 18.27 6.63
N GLN A 303 4.28 19.44 6.00
CA GLN A 303 4.58 20.68 6.72
C GLN A 303 3.37 21.17 7.53
N ALA A 304 2.17 20.78 7.16
CA ALA A 304 0.92 21.06 7.89
C ALA A 304 0.56 19.98 8.93
N GLY A 305 1.42 18.97 9.14
CA GLY A 305 1.18 17.86 10.06
C GLY A 305 0.26 16.78 9.50
N ILE A 306 -0.03 16.78 8.21
CA ILE A 306 -0.88 15.80 7.53
C ILE A 306 0.00 14.88 6.68
N ASN A 307 -0.05 13.57 6.96
CA ASN A 307 0.71 12.58 6.19
C ASN A 307 -0.13 12.07 5.03
N LEU A 308 0.23 12.48 3.82
CA LEU A 308 -0.35 11.97 2.58
C LEU A 308 0.56 10.91 1.94
N PRO A 309 -0.01 9.94 1.20
CA PRO A 309 0.80 9.00 0.44
C PRO A 309 1.49 9.68 -0.74
N HIS A 310 2.67 9.22 -1.11
CA HIS A 310 3.37 9.61 -2.34
C HIS A 310 2.77 8.85 -3.53
N SER A 311 1.56 9.19 -3.91
CA SER A 311 0.83 8.66 -5.07
C SER A 311 -0.39 9.51 -5.35
N SER A 312 -0.49 10.06 -6.56
CA SER A 312 -1.65 10.83 -7.01
C SER A 312 -2.94 10.00 -6.97
N GLN A 313 -2.89 8.70 -7.32
CA GLN A 313 -4.04 7.80 -7.23
C GLN A 313 -4.50 7.61 -5.78
N ALA A 314 -3.57 7.42 -4.85
CA ALA A 314 -3.91 7.30 -3.44
C ALA A 314 -4.44 8.62 -2.87
N GLN A 315 -3.87 9.76 -3.28
CA GLN A 315 -4.39 11.10 -2.94
C GLN A 315 -5.79 11.32 -3.54
N ALA A 316 -6.09 10.83 -4.75
CA ALA A 316 -7.43 10.90 -5.34
C ALA A 316 -8.50 10.11 -4.57
N ASN A 317 -8.09 9.10 -3.82
CA ASN A 317 -8.99 8.20 -3.08
C ASN A 317 -9.08 8.52 -1.57
N GLY A 318 -8.20 9.39 -1.06
CA GLY A 318 -8.18 9.82 0.34
C GLY A 318 -9.06 11.05 0.60
N GLY A 319 -9.03 11.55 1.84
CA GLY A 319 -9.72 12.78 2.24
C GLY A 319 -11.22 12.82 1.94
N GLN A 320 -11.79 14.01 2.01
CA GLN A 320 -13.19 14.27 1.69
C GLN A 320 -13.33 14.70 0.21
N ALA A 321 -14.28 14.13 -0.53
CA ALA A 321 -14.59 14.57 -1.89
C ALA A 321 -15.15 16.01 -1.89
N VAL A 322 -14.66 16.85 -2.80
CA VAL A 322 -15.06 18.24 -2.95
C VAL A 322 -15.58 18.46 -4.37
N SER A 323 -16.70 19.20 -4.49
CA SER A 323 -17.19 19.66 -5.79
C SER A 323 -16.25 20.73 -6.36
N LEU A 324 -16.06 20.73 -7.69
CA LEU A 324 -15.28 21.79 -8.34
C LEU A 324 -15.86 23.19 -8.18
N SER A 325 -17.16 23.32 -7.83
CA SER A 325 -17.80 24.59 -7.46
C SER A 325 -17.46 25.08 -6.05
N ASP A 326 -16.96 24.18 -5.18
CA ASP A 326 -16.75 24.44 -3.75
C ASP A 326 -15.28 24.39 -3.33
N LEU A 327 -14.39 24.56 -4.33
CA LEU A 327 -12.95 24.53 -4.11
C LEU A 327 -12.48 25.62 -3.15
N GLN A 328 -11.59 25.26 -2.25
CA GLN A 328 -10.92 26.15 -1.31
C GLN A 328 -9.40 25.96 -1.42
N PRO A 329 -8.59 27.02 -1.16
CA PRO A 329 -7.15 26.88 -1.11
C PRO A 329 -6.72 25.75 -0.18
N GLY A 330 -5.88 24.83 -0.71
CA GLY A 330 -5.45 23.61 -0.03
C GLY A 330 -6.18 22.35 -0.49
N ASP A 331 -7.22 22.44 -1.32
CA ASP A 331 -7.80 21.26 -1.93
C ASP A 331 -6.82 20.63 -2.92
N VAL A 332 -6.68 19.32 -2.87
CA VAL A 332 -5.83 18.54 -3.79
C VAL A 332 -6.65 18.23 -5.04
N LEU A 333 -6.17 18.71 -6.18
CA LEU A 333 -6.73 18.41 -7.51
C LEU A 333 -5.96 17.22 -8.08
N THR A 334 -6.69 16.25 -8.64
CA THR A 334 -6.09 15.15 -9.40
C THR A 334 -6.59 15.19 -10.84
N PHE A 335 -5.79 14.68 -11.77
CA PHE A 335 -6.00 14.86 -13.20
C PHE A 335 -5.95 13.54 -13.93
N TYR A 336 -6.58 13.52 -15.12
CA TYR A 336 -6.72 12.39 -16.03
C TYR A 336 -7.60 11.25 -15.45
N SER A 337 -8.07 10.37 -16.31
CA SER A 337 -8.96 9.27 -15.93
C SER A 337 -8.30 8.27 -14.96
N ASP A 338 -6.99 8.20 -14.96
CA ASP A 338 -6.16 7.33 -14.11
C ASP A 338 -5.58 8.02 -12.87
N ALA A 339 -5.96 9.29 -12.62
CA ALA A 339 -5.44 10.11 -11.53
C ALA A 339 -3.90 10.12 -11.47
N SER A 340 -3.22 10.17 -12.63
CA SER A 340 -1.76 10.10 -12.72
C SER A 340 -1.03 11.43 -12.52
N HIS A 341 -1.75 12.49 -12.13
CA HIS A 341 -1.16 13.79 -11.80
C HIS A 341 -1.94 14.46 -10.68
N SER A 342 -1.26 15.26 -9.86
CA SER A 342 -1.87 16.04 -8.78
C SER A 342 -1.23 17.41 -8.60
N GLY A 343 -2.02 18.32 -7.98
CA GLY A 343 -1.60 19.65 -7.59
C GLY A 343 -2.44 20.17 -6.44
N ILE A 344 -2.08 21.32 -5.89
CA ILE A 344 -2.79 21.96 -4.78
C ILE A 344 -3.48 23.22 -5.31
N TYR A 345 -4.79 23.31 -5.11
CA TYR A 345 -5.55 24.53 -5.42
C TYR A 345 -5.13 25.66 -4.49
N VAL A 346 -4.82 26.82 -5.07
CA VAL A 346 -4.33 27.99 -4.31
C VAL A 346 -5.31 29.16 -4.28
N GLY A 347 -6.49 29.01 -4.91
CA GLY A 347 -7.50 30.05 -5.05
C GLY A 347 -7.55 30.65 -6.46
N ASP A 348 -8.59 31.41 -6.75
CA ASP A 348 -8.79 32.18 -7.98
C ASP A 348 -8.63 31.35 -9.29
N GLY A 349 -9.04 30.09 -9.27
CA GLY A 349 -8.90 29.17 -10.40
C GLY A 349 -7.47 28.74 -10.68
N MET A 350 -6.55 28.95 -9.74
CA MET A 350 -5.13 28.62 -9.87
C MET A 350 -4.75 27.42 -9.00
N MET A 351 -3.73 26.68 -9.43
CA MET A 351 -3.10 25.61 -8.66
C MET A 351 -1.58 25.70 -8.69
N ILE A 352 -0.93 25.18 -7.68
CA ILE A 352 0.50 24.91 -7.70
C ILE A 352 0.76 23.43 -7.92
N HIS A 353 1.68 23.11 -8.83
CA HIS A 353 2.07 21.75 -9.15
C HIS A 353 3.54 21.64 -9.56
N SER A 354 4.06 20.42 -9.54
CA SER A 354 5.29 20.02 -10.21
C SER A 354 4.88 19.17 -11.42
N SER A 355 4.99 19.74 -12.64
CA SER A 355 4.35 19.18 -13.82
C SER A 355 5.16 18.05 -14.45
N THR A 356 6.31 18.38 -15.05
CA THR A 356 7.09 17.43 -15.85
C THR A 356 8.55 17.85 -15.94
N TYR A 357 9.40 16.95 -16.44
CA TYR A 357 10.83 17.22 -16.60
C TYR A 357 11.09 18.43 -17.51
N GLY A 358 11.92 19.34 -17.04
CA GLY A 358 12.23 20.61 -17.74
C GLY A 358 11.31 21.76 -17.36
N GLN A 359 10.27 21.51 -16.56
CA GLN A 359 9.39 22.54 -16.02
C GLN A 359 9.53 22.57 -14.48
N PRO A 360 9.86 23.72 -13.88
CA PRO A 360 9.93 23.82 -12.43
C PRO A 360 8.54 23.86 -11.81
N VAL A 361 8.48 23.66 -10.49
CA VAL A 361 7.27 23.91 -9.67
C VAL A 361 6.77 25.32 -9.96
N ARG A 362 5.48 25.46 -10.27
CA ARG A 362 4.88 26.73 -10.65
C ARG A 362 3.39 26.81 -10.32
N VAL A 363 2.88 28.03 -10.26
CA VAL A 363 1.44 28.30 -10.17
C VAL A 363 0.89 28.50 -11.59
N VAL A 364 -0.19 27.79 -11.91
CA VAL A 364 -0.83 27.78 -13.23
C VAL A 364 -2.36 27.73 -13.10
N PRO A 365 -3.13 28.07 -14.15
CA PRO A 365 -4.56 27.81 -14.13
C PRO A 365 -4.86 26.33 -13.88
N MET A 366 -5.84 26.03 -13.02
CA MET A 366 -6.14 24.66 -12.60
C MET A 366 -6.58 23.72 -13.72
N ASN A 367 -7.01 24.25 -14.86
CA ASN A 367 -7.42 23.51 -16.05
C ASN A 367 -6.29 23.29 -17.07
N SER A 368 -5.06 23.78 -16.80
CA SER A 368 -3.95 23.73 -17.76
C SER A 368 -3.23 22.38 -17.82
N SER A 369 -3.47 21.47 -16.84
CA SER A 369 -2.81 20.16 -16.79
C SER A 369 -3.65 19.01 -17.37
N GLY A 370 -4.79 19.31 -17.99
CA GLY A 370 -5.71 18.32 -18.56
C GLY A 370 -7.02 18.18 -17.77
N PRO A 371 -7.83 17.17 -18.08
CA PRO A 371 -9.13 16.99 -17.42
C PRO A 371 -8.96 16.67 -15.93
N ILE A 372 -9.68 17.41 -15.09
CA ILE A 372 -9.70 17.17 -13.64
C ILE A 372 -10.44 15.86 -13.37
N HIS A 373 -9.80 14.95 -12.66
CA HIS A 373 -10.39 13.69 -12.22
C HIS A 373 -11.32 13.91 -11.02
N ASN A 374 -10.79 14.49 -9.95
CA ASN A 374 -11.55 14.89 -8.77
C ASN A 374 -10.78 15.93 -7.93
N ALA A 375 -11.44 16.40 -6.86
CA ALA A 375 -10.83 17.23 -5.84
C ALA A 375 -11.03 16.61 -4.46
N ARG A 376 -10.02 16.73 -3.58
CA ARG A 376 -10.01 16.16 -2.24
C ARG A 376 -9.56 17.20 -1.21
N ARG A 377 -10.23 17.21 -0.05
CA ARG A 377 -9.88 18.04 1.11
C ARG A 377 -9.37 17.18 2.25
N TYR A 378 -8.23 17.55 2.82
CA TYR A 378 -7.55 16.88 3.90
C TYR A 378 -7.48 17.74 5.17
#